data_3e29327e59c9fffb21eb752de1e030fd
#
_entry.id   3e29327e59c9fffb21eb752de1e030fd
#
_cell.length_a   1.000
_cell.length_b   1.000
_cell.length_c   1.000
_cell.angle_alpha   90.00
_cell.angle_beta   90.00
_cell.angle_gamma   90.00
#
_symmetry.space_group_name_H-M   'P 1'
#
loop_
_entity.id
_entity.type
_entity.pdbx_description
1 polymer ?
#
loop_
_entity_poly.entity_id
_entity_poly.type
_entity_poly.pdbx_seq_one_letter_code
_entity_poly.pdbx_strand_id
1 'polypeptide(L)'
;MKGNKMCRLHLILLYVCLILCTGCISGERKDAHVVTDEWKIKQMELLLENDPGTAMDKMDSLLPYLKDSMSYYRGIVFKSKAYMLMSRIGDASRMLRQAGAFCTSPSEEDKSDLYASVCNMEGNILARQAKFDSARVKFLQAYELYMHTGNKLKRFNVMLNLADAFLREGACDKGALWYHRSLRLADSLGLPKSQCFPVYYGLGQVYMQLHDFERCDFYFDRAGEYYDEMKPYEKGIYLNNRGNSYYYRQDYKTALKYFRRSLAHALAHPEMEYERNLTMINLGEVFLLMNQTDSASYYLSRCRDFFQKEDNNSALYYIDTQLIELALKEGNLSLAKKRLDEAVVPDFVEPNMVHIRNRYLQHYFEESKDYRRAYYYLVENSRIDDSIRSERIKMRTQEIAMKYRRDSILMKKEMLIQQAENKVLHLNQWLYGGGIVLLVFMLIAGAWIAYRSRKRDKEEWMMRNAMTSLRLKNIRNRISPHFIFNVLNREISSLKDRESNHRLYELVKLIRYNLELTESLAVTLAEELDFVKTYIGLEE
;
A
#
# COMPACT_ATOMS: atom_id res chain seq x y z
N MET A 1 4.05 72.00 11.30
CA MET A 1 4.77 70.95 12.07
C MET A 1 4.07 69.58 12.08
N LYS A 2 3.47 69.14 10.99
CA LYS A 2 2.83 67.77 10.89
C LYS A 2 3.50 66.81 9.91
N GLY A 3 4.51 67.28 9.11
CA GLY A 3 5.18 66.45 8.11
C GLY A 3 6.32 65.56 8.62
N ASN A 4 6.91 65.87 9.78
CA ASN A 4 8.13 65.21 10.26
C ASN A 4 7.92 63.95 11.11
N LYS A 5 6.66 63.67 11.57
CA LYS A 5 6.37 62.46 12.35
C LYS A 5 6.06 61.22 11.45
N MET A 6 5.45 61.47 10.28
CA MET A 6 5.11 60.39 9.35
C MET A 6 6.36 59.83 8.64
N CYS A 7 7.32 60.68 8.34
CA CYS A 7 8.60 60.24 7.71
C CYS A 7 9.48 59.41 8.66
N ARG A 8 9.45 59.70 9.97
CA ARG A 8 10.15 58.90 10.99
C ARG A 8 9.51 57.53 11.21
N LEU A 9 8.19 57.46 11.11
CA LEU A 9 7.48 56.17 11.27
C LEU A 9 7.77 55.23 10.08
N HIS A 10 7.84 55.74 8.86
CA HIS A 10 8.19 54.97 7.67
C HIS A 10 9.65 54.51 7.67
N LEU A 11 10.56 55.34 8.19
CA LEU A 11 11.98 54.95 8.35
C LEU A 11 12.15 53.85 9.42
N ILE A 12 11.40 53.89 10.51
CA ILE A 12 11.44 52.87 11.55
C ILE A 12 10.83 51.57 11.02
N LEU A 13 9.73 51.60 10.26
CA LEU A 13 9.15 50.41 9.62
C LEU A 13 10.10 49.79 8.57
N LEU A 14 10.82 50.63 7.76
CA LEU A 14 11.80 50.16 6.83
C LEU A 14 13.01 49.50 7.53
N TYR A 15 13.42 50.08 8.68
CA TYR A 15 14.55 49.53 9.46
C TYR A 15 14.16 48.21 10.16
N VAL A 16 12.93 48.08 10.62
CA VAL A 16 12.41 46.82 11.18
C VAL A 16 12.22 45.75 10.10
N CYS A 17 11.76 46.11 8.91
CA CYS A 17 11.74 45.21 7.75
C CYS A 17 13.13 44.77 7.29
N LEU A 18 14.12 45.68 7.31
CA LEU A 18 15.52 45.33 6.99
C LEU A 18 16.14 44.39 8.03
N ILE A 19 15.84 44.57 9.33
CA ILE A 19 16.31 43.65 10.39
C ILE A 19 15.61 42.29 10.30
N LEU A 20 14.33 42.24 9.92
CA LEU A 20 13.61 40.99 9.68
C LEU A 20 14.10 40.27 8.40
N CYS A 21 14.52 40.99 7.38
CA CYS A 21 15.12 40.41 6.18
C CYS A 21 16.57 39.96 6.37
N THR A 22 17.35 40.61 7.25
CA THR A 22 18.72 40.18 7.57
C THR A 22 18.75 39.05 8.60
N GLY A 23 17.67 38.85 9.39
CA GLY A 23 17.51 37.70 10.26
C GLY A 23 17.18 36.40 9.53
N CYS A 24 16.73 36.46 8.25
CA CYS A 24 16.50 35.29 7.38
C CYS A 24 17.70 34.90 6.49
N ILE A 25 18.81 35.63 6.59
CA ILE A 25 20.10 35.24 5.99
C ILE A 25 21.05 34.79 7.15
N SER A 26 20.51 34.06 8.11
CA SER A 26 21.32 33.08 8.82
C SER A 26 21.51 31.94 7.83
N GLY A 27 22.75 31.89 7.28
CA GLY A 27 23.11 30.88 6.32
C GLY A 27 22.55 29.54 6.68
N GLU A 28 21.86 28.91 5.73
CA GLU A 28 21.91 27.49 5.63
C GLU A 28 23.41 27.14 5.71
N ARG A 29 23.88 26.88 6.92
CA ARG A 29 24.91 25.87 7.04
C ARG A 29 24.34 24.71 6.26
N LYS A 30 24.85 24.46 5.07
CA LYS A 30 24.83 23.11 4.51
C LYS A 30 25.32 22.28 5.67
N ASP A 31 24.39 21.69 6.42
CA ASP A 31 24.70 20.58 7.28
C ASP A 31 25.44 19.65 6.33
N ALA A 32 26.74 19.56 6.51
CA ALA A 32 27.51 18.51 5.89
C ALA A 32 26.76 17.28 6.33
N HIS A 33 26.01 16.65 5.39
CA HIS A 33 25.24 15.44 5.67
C HIS A 33 26.25 14.53 6.35
N VAL A 34 26.09 14.34 7.64
CA VAL A 34 26.87 13.36 8.37
C VAL A 34 26.48 12.04 7.71
N VAL A 35 27.38 11.58 6.83
CA VAL A 35 27.18 10.35 6.07
C VAL A 35 27.13 9.24 7.09
N THR A 36 25.92 8.90 7.53
CA THR A 36 25.70 7.84 8.52
C THR A 36 26.05 6.50 7.89
N ASP A 37 26.50 5.55 8.70
CA ASP A 37 26.79 4.19 8.23
C ASP A 37 25.55 3.56 7.58
N GLU A 38 24.35 3.85 8.09
CA GLU A 38 23.07 3.43 7.48
C GLU A 38 22.88 4.00 6.06
N TRP A 39 23.23 5.26 5.83
CA TRP A 39 23.16 5.87 4.50
C TRP A 39 24.12 5.17 3.53
N LYS A 40 25.35 4.84 3.97
CA LYS A 40 26.33 4.12 3.14
C LYS A 40 25.82 2.74 2.74
N ILE A 41 25.25 1.97 3.69
CA ILE A 41 24.66 0.66 3.43
C ILE A 41 23.51 0.79 2.42
N LYS A 42 22.64 1.78 2.60
CA LYS A 42 21.50 2.03 1.69
C LYS A 42 21.96 2.35 0.24
N GLN A 43 23.06 3.07 0.07
CA GLN A 43 23.63 3.30 -1.27
C GLN A 43 24.11 1.99 -1.91
N MET A 44 24.65 1.07 -1.12
CA MET A 44 25.05 -0.24 -1.62
C MET A 44 23.84 -1.11 -2.00
N GLU A 45 22.70 -0.97 -1.31
CA GLU A 45 21.46 -1.69 -1.66
C GLU A 45 20.94 -1.32 -3.05
N LEU A 46 21.10 -0.08 -3.48
CA LEU A 46 20.75 0.35 -4.84
C LEU A 46 21.64 -0.28 -5.92
N LEU A 47 22.91 -0.52 -5.59
CA LEU A 47 23.86 -1.16 -6.50
C LEU A 47 23.64 -2.66 -6.58
N LEU A 48 23.22 -3.29 -5.48
CA LEU A 48 23.05 -4.74 -5.34
C LEU A 48 22.09 -5.35 -6.37
N GLU A 49 21.09 -4.60 -6.79
CA GLU A 49 20.08 -5.07 -7.74
C GLU A 49 20.60 -5.15 -9.18
N ASN A 50 21.63 -4.34 -9.51
CA ASN A 50 22.18 -4.24 -10.86
C ASN A 50 23.46 -5.07 -11.01
N ASP A 51 24.32 -5.05 -9.99
CA ASP A 51 25.60 -5.73 -9.96
C ASP A 51 25.93 -6.22 -8.55
N PRO A 52 25.46 -7.43 -8.19
CA PRO A 52 25.71 -8.02 -6.87
C PRO A 52 27.18 -8.21 -6.54
N GLY A 53 28.03 -8.48 -7.56
CA GLY A 53 29.47 -8.66 -7.39
C GLY A 53 30.15 -7.37 -6.94
N THR A 54 30.00 -6.32 -7.72
CA THR A 54 30.55 -4.99 -7.38
C THR A 54 29.96 -4.45 -6.08
N ALA A 55 28.67 -4.67 -5.81
CA ALA A 55 28.05 -4.27 -4.55
C ALA A 55 28.69 -4.98 -3.35
N MET A 56 29.01 -6.26 -3.50
CA MET A 56 29.68 -7.06 -2.47
C MET A 56 31.10 -6.58 -2.22
N ASP A 57 31.90 -6.33 -3.26
CA ASP A 57 33.29 -5.82 -3.14
C ASP A 57 33.33 -4.47 -2.43
N LYS A 58 32.38 -3.58 -2.76
CA LYS A 58 32.25 -2.29 -2.08
C LYS A 58 31.82 -2.47 -0.63
N MET A 59 30.93 -3.41 -0.33
CA MET A 59 30.54 -3.72 1.05
C MET A 59 31.70 -4.29 1.84
N ASP A 60 32.51 -5.16 1.27
CA ASP A 60 33.72 -5.71 1.90
C ASP A 60 34.73 -4.60 2.23
N SER A 61 34.87 -3.63 1.34
CA SER A 61 35.71 -2.46 1.59
C SER A 61 35.13 -1.54 2.66
N LEU A 62 33.80 -1.49 2.83
CA LEU A 62 33.12 -0.64 3.80
C LEU A 62 33.07 -1.23 5.21
N LEU A 63 32.86 -2.54 5.34
CA LEU A 63 32.64 -3.24 6.62
C LEU A 63 33.66 -2.89 7.73
N PRO A 64 35.01 -2.82 7.46
CA PRO A 64 36.00 -2.47 8.48
C PRO A 64 35.85 -1.05 9.04
N TYR A 65 35.17 -0.17 8.33
CA TYR A 65 34.98 1.24 8.70
C TYR A 65 33.63 1.53 9.33
N LEU A 66 32.76 0.53 9.49
CA LEU A 66 31.48 0.69 10.19
C LEU A 66 31.76 0.76 11.70
N LYS A 67 31.27 1.83 12.33
CA LYS A 67 31.64 2.21 13.69
C LYS A 67 30.88 1.47 14.77
N ASP A 68 29.64 1.03 14.46
CA ASP A 68 28.77 0.35 15.42
C ASP A 68 28.46 -1.08 14.99
N SER A 69 28.20 -1.92 15.99
CA SER A 69 27.90 -3.34 15.76
C SER A 69 26.62 -3.57 14.94
N MET A 70 25.61 -2.72 15.12
CA MET A 70 24.35 -2.85 14.37
C MET A 70 24.58 -2.61 12.88
N SER A 71 25.29 -1.55 12.50
CA SER A 71 25.65 -1.26 11.12
C SER A 71 26.54 -2.35 10.53
N TYR A 72 27.51 -2.87 11.28
CA TYR A 72 28.34 -3.99 10.85
C TYR A 72 27.49 -5.22 10.50
N TYR A 73 26.57 -5.63 11.38
CA TYR A 73 25.74 -6.80 11.13
C TYR A 73 24.64 -6.56 10.09
N ARG A 74 24.16 -5.32 9.88
CA ARG A 74 23.38 -4.94 8.70
C ARG A 74 24.18 -5.17 7.41
N GLY A 75 25.47 -4.82 7.39
CA GLY A 75 26.38 -5.14 6.29
C GLY A 75 26.55 -6.63 6.06
N ILE A 76 26.59 -7.43 7.12
CA ILE A 76 26.61 -8.91 7.02
C ILE A 76 25.33 -9.46 6.40
N VAL A 77 24.16 -8.94 6.80
CA VAL A 77 22.86 -9.32 6.17
C VAL A 77 22.83 -8.90 4.70
N PHE A 78 23.35 -7.71 4.37
CA PHE A 78 23.50 -7.28 2.98
C PHE A 78 24.36 -8.26 2.17
N LYS A 79 25.53 -8.69 2.68
CA LYS A 79 26.37 -9.69 2.03
C LYS A 79 25.67 -11.02 1.81
N SER A 80 24.84 -11.45 2.80
CA SER A 80 24.01 -12.64 2.62
C SER A 80 23.05 -12.50 1.43
N LYS A 81 22.43 -11.31 1.27
CA LYS A 81 21.56 -11.03 0.12
C LYS A 81 22.34 -11.06 -1.20
N ALA A 82 23.56 -10.49 -1.24
CA ALA A 82 24.43 -10.55 -2.41
C ALA A 82 24.80 -11.99 -2.78
N TYR A 83 25.25 -12.79 -1.81
CA TYR A 83 25.56 -14.21 -2.03
C TYR A 83 24.35 -15.00 -2.53
N MET A 84 23.15 -14.72 -2.00
CA MET A 84 21.91 -15.35 -2.46
C MET A 84 21.61 -15.01 -3.93
N LEU A 85 21.81 -13.75 -4.34
CA LEU A 85 21.63 -13.33 -5.75
C LEU A 85 22.67 -13.98 -6.67
N MET A 86 23.87 -14.21 -6.17
CA MET A 86 24.95 -14.94 -6.87
C MET A 86 24.82 -16.48 -6.79
N SER A 87 23.68 -17.00 -6.33
CA SER A 87 23.39 -18.43 -6.12
C SER A 87 24.35 -19.15 -5.14
N ARG A 88 25.13 -18.40 -4.35
CA ARG A 88 26.07 -18.93 -3.32
C ARG A 88 25.34 -19.14 -1.99
N ILE A 89 24.39 -20.05 -1.94
CA ILE A 89 23.47 -20.27 -0.81
C ILE A 89 24.18 -20.66 0.50
N GLY A 90 25.26 -21.46 0.40
CA GLY A 90 26.06 -21.84 1.56
C GLY A 90 26.72 -20.65 2.27
N ASP A 91 27.27 -19.72 1.49
CA ASP A 91 27.91 -18.49 2.01
C ASP A 91 26.85 -17.55 2.58
N ALA A 92 25.72 -17.38 1.88
CA ALA A 92 24.58 -16.61 2.37
C ALA A 92 24.12 -17.10 3.76
N SER A 93 23.92 -18.41 3.91
CA SER A 93 23.51 -19.03 5.18
C SER A 93 24.54 -18.85 6.30
N ARG A 94 25.85 -18.88 5.96
CA ARG A 94 26.92 -18.63 6.93
C ARG A 94 26.86 -17.20 7.48
N MET A 95 26.68 -16.21 6.62
CA MET A 95 26.53 -14.81 7.00
C MET A 95 25.31 -14.61 7.90
N LEU A 96 24.18 -15.22 7.58
CA LEU A 96 22.95 -15.09 8.40
C LEU A 96 23.12 -15.74 9.78
N ARG A 97 23.79 -16.88 9.89
CA ARG A 97 24.08 -17.48 11.20
C ARG A 97 24.90 -16.53 12.06
N GLN A 98 25.89 -15.85 11.49
CA GLN A 98 26.69 -14.86 12.20
C GLN A 98 25.85 -13.68 12.70
N ALA A 99 25.00 -13.10 11.83
CA ALA A 99 24.12 -12.00 12.20
C ALA A 99 23.05 -12.45 13.22
N GLY A 100 22.49 -13.65 13.07
CA GLY A 100 21.51 -14.23 13.98
C GLY A 100 22.08 -14.44 15.39
N ALA A 101 23.31 -14.96 15.51
CA ALA A 101 24.00 -15.11 16.78
C ALA A 101 24.20 -13.75 17.50
N PHE A 102 24.52 -12.70 16.78
CA PHE A 102 24.57 -11.35 17.33
C PHE A 102 23.20 -10.89 17.82
N CYS A 103 22.13 -11.09 17.04
CA CYS A 103 20.79 -10.65 17.42
C CYS A 103 20.27 -11.35 18.68
N THR A 104 20.61 -12.63 18.88
CA THR A 104 20.18 -13.43 20.03
C THR A 104 21.09 -13.30 21.24
N SER A 105 22.24 -12.63 21.13
CA SER A 105 23.15 -12.38 22.26
C SER A 105 22.55 -11.34 23.23
N PRO A 106 22.78 -11.47 24.57
CA PRO A 106 22.33 -10.47 25.54
C PRO A 106 22.87 -9.07 25.22
N SER A 107 22.00 -8.07 25.24
CA SER A 107 22.35 -6.67 24.98
C SER A 107 21.21 -5.78 25.47
N GLU A 108 21.51 -4.55 25.88
CA GLU A 108 20.53 -3.50 26.17
C GLU A 108 19.96 -2.89 24.84
N GLU A 109 20.68 -3.05 23.75
CA GLU A 109 20.30 -2.51 22.45
C GLU A 109 19.17 -3.33 21.82
N ASP A 110 18.13 -2.65 21.28
CA ASP A 110 17.03 -3.29 20.55
C ASP A 110 17.50 -3.77 19.16
N LYS A 111 17.66 -5.07 19.03
CA LYS A 111 18.09 -5.75 17.79
C LYS A 111 16.93 -6.28 16.94
N SER A 112 15.70 -6.01 17.33
CA SER A 112 14.50 -6.60 16.73
C SER A 112 14.37 -6.35 15.22
N ASP A 113 14.70 -5.14 14.74
CA ASP A 113 14.63 -4.81 13.29
C ASP A 113 15.69 -5.57 12.46
N LEU A 114 16.89 -5.73 13.03
CA LEU A 114 17.95 -6.52 12.39
C LEU A 114 17.59 -8.01 12.41
N TYR A 115 17.08 -8.52 13.52
CA TYR A 115 16.66 -9.92 13.61
C TYR A 115 15.51 -10.25 12.67
N ALA A 116 14.56 -9.32 12.50
CA ALA A 116 13.51 -9.45 11.49
C ALA A 116 14.09 -9.55 10.07
N SER A 117 15.14 -8.76 9.77
CA SER A 117 15.83 -8.83 8.47
C SER A 117 16.55 -10.18 8.28
N VAL A 118 17.17 -10.71 9.32
CA VAL A 118 17.79 -12.06 9.32
C VAL A 118 16.72 -13.12 9.03
N CYS A 119 15.62 -13.13 9.80
CA CYS A 119 14.53 -14.09 9.60
C CYS A 119 13.95 -14.03 8.18
N ASN A 120 13.75 -12.81 7.65
CA ASN A 120 13.27 -12.65 6.28
C ASN A 120 14.24 -13.25 5.24
N MET A 121 15.53 -13.04 5.41
CA MET A 121 16.55 -13.61 4.51
C MET A 121 16.67 -15.12 4.66
N GLU A 122 16.57 -15.67 5.88
CA GLU A 122 16.49 -17.12 6.07
C GLU A 122 15.27 -17.72 5.36
N GLY A 123 14.11 -17.05 5.46
CA GLY A 123 12.91 -17.41 4.74
C GLY A 123 13.13 -17.44 3.22
N ASN A 124 13.79 -16.43 2.65
CA ASN A 124 14.10 -16.39 1.22
C ASN A 124 15.03 -17.54 0.79
N ILE A 125 16.03 -17.87 1.59
CA ILE A 125 16.91 -19.01 1.31
C ILE A 125 16.13 -20.33 1.33
N LEU A 126 15.29 -20.53 2.34
CA LEU A 126 14.46 -21.73 2.47
C LEU A 126 13.45 -21.85 1.31
N ALA A 127 12.85 -20.73 0.90
CA ALA A 127 11.94 -20.70 -0.25
C ALA A 127 12.66 -21.08 -1.56
N ARG A 128 13.91 -20.63 -1.76
CA ARG A 128 14.75 -21.07 -2.90
C ARG A 128 15.06 -22.56 -2.88
N GLN A 129 15.13 -23.16 -1.69
CA GLN A 129 15.32 -24.60 -1.51
C GLN A 129 14.00 -25.39 -1.58
N ALA A 130 12.91 -24.75 -1.99
CA ALA A 130 11.55 -25.31 -1.99
C ALA A 130 11.04 -25.81 -0.61
N LYS A 131 11.66 -25.37 0.49
CA LYS A 131 11.26 -25.68 1.87
C LYS A 131 10.23 -24.64 2.37
N PHE A 132 9.06 -24.61 1.71
CA PHE A 132 8.07 -23.53 1.89
C PHE A 132 7.48 -23.47 3.30
N ASP A 133 7.24 -24.61 3.96
CA ASP A 133 6.79 -24.66 5.36
C ASP A 133 7.75 -23.91 6.30
N SER A 134 9.05 -24.25 6.20
CA SER A 134 10.07 -23.60 7.02
C SER A 134 10.26 -22.14 6.65
N ALA A 135 10.16 -21.80 5.36
CA ALA A 135 10.22 -20.41 4.88
C ALA A 135 9.09 -19.57 5.49
N ARG A 136 7.86 -20.10 5.51
CA ARG A 136 6.70 -19.41 6.11
C ARG A 136 6.89 -19.13 7.60
N VAL A 137 7.42 -20.09 8.35
CA VAL A 137 7.72 -19.88 9.79
C VAL A 137 8.67 -18.68 9.97
N LYS A 138 9.72 -18.61 9.14
CA LYS A 138 10.68 -17.51 9.19
C LYS A 138 10.08 -16.17 8.75
N PHE A 139 9.27 -16.16 7.71
CA PHE A 139 8.56 -14.95 7.28
C PHE A 139 7.53 -14.47 8.32
N LEU A 140 6.79 -15.38 8.96
CA LEU A 140 5.87 -15.00 10.05
C LEU A 140 6.62 -14.39 11.24
N GLN A 141 7.75 -14.98 11.63
CA GLN A 141 8.61 -14.43 12.69
C GLN A 141 9.11 -13.02 12.32
N ALA A 142 9.57 -12.82 11.09
CA ALA A 142 9.97 -11.51 10.60
C ALA A 142 8.80 -10.51 10.59
N TYR A 143 7.61 -10.94 10.17
CA TYR A 143 6.39 -10.12 10.17
C TYR A 143 6.03 -9.64 11.57
N GLU A 144 6.04 -10.52 12.57
CA GLU A 144 5.74 -10.17 13.97
C GLU A 144 6.75 -9.18 14.54
N LEU A 145 8.04 -9.41 14.29
CA LEU A 145 9.09 -8.48 14.71
C LEU A 145 8.90 -7.09 14.08
N TYR A 146 8.59 -7.01 12.75
CA TYR A 146 8.31 -5.72 12.12
C TYR A 146 6.98 -5.09 12.55
N MET A 147 6.05 -5.85 13.11
CA MET A 147 4.87 -5.28 13.78
C MET A 147 5.28 -4.54 15.06
N HIS A 148 6.19 -5.10 15.86
CA HIS A 148 6.69 -4.49 17.11
C HIS A 148 7.57 -3.27 16.85
N THR A 149 8.50 -3.35 15.89
CA THR A 149 9.39 -2.22 15.56
C THR A 149 8.70 -1.10 14.77
N GLY A 150 7.49 -1.33 14.26
CA GLY A 150 6.74 -0.36 13.49
C GLY A 150 7.27 -0.14 12.06
N ASN A 151 8.23 -0.94 11.57
CA ASN A 151 8.79 -0.80 10.22
C ASN A 151 7.83 -1.30 9.15
N LYS A 152 6.89 -0.42 8.77
CA LYS A 152 5.79 -0.76 7.87
C LYS A 152 6.26 -1.15 6.45
N LEU A 153 7.33 -0.52 5.94
CA LEU A 153 7.84 -0.82 4.59
C LEU A 153 8.50 -2.20 4.52
N LYS A 154 9.36 -2.54 5.48
CA LYS A 154 9.94 -3.88 5.55
C LYS A 154 8.88 -4.95 5.81
N ARG A 155 7.87 -4.63 6.64
CA ARG A 155 6.71 -5.49 6.85
C ARG A 155 5.95 -5.77 5.55
N PHE A 156 5.74 -4.74 4.71
CA PHE A 156 5.12 -4.91 3.39
C PHE A 156 5.91 -5.94 2.54
N ASN A 157 7.24 -5.83 2.49
CA ASN A 157 8.07 -6.76 1.72
C ASN A 157 7.98 -8.21 2.26
N VAL A 158 7.97 -8.39 3.59
CA VAL A 158 7.79 -9.72 4.20
C VAL A 158 6.42 -10.32 3.88
N MET A 159 5.38 -9.50 3.84
CA MET A 159 4.03 -9.96 3.47
C MET A 159 3.98 -10.45 2.02
N LEU A 160 4.73 -9.84 1.10
CA LEU A 160 4.88 -10.32 -0.28
C LEU A 160 5.57 -11.67 -0.32
N ASN A 161 6.70 -11.82 0.38
CA ASN A 161 7.43 -13.08 0.45
C ASN A 161 6.58 -14.22 1.04
N LEU A 162 5.78 -13.89 2.06
CA LEU A 162 4.85 -14.84 2.67
C LEU A 162 3.73 -15.24 1.70
N ALA A 163 3.19 -14.28 0.95
CA ALA A 163 2.18 -14.55 -0.08
C ALA A 163 2.72 -15.45 -1.19
N ASP A 164 3.96 -15.17 -1.68
CA ASP A 164 4.62 -15.98 -2.70
C ASP A 164 4.92 -17.41 -2.20
N ALA A 165 5.36 -17.56 -0.94
CA ALA A 165 5.59 -18.88 -0.35
C ALA A 165 4.31 -19.73 -0.30
N PHE A 166 3.17 -19.13 0.08
CA PHE A 166 1.87 -19.82 0.03
C PHE A 166 1.45 -20.18 -1.39
N LEU A 167 1.67 -19.27 -2.35
CA LEU A 167 1.33 -19.52 -3.74
C LEU A 167 2.12 -20.70 -4.32
N ARG A 168 3.44 -20.75 -4.07
CA ARG A 168 4.31 -21.83 -4.55
C ARG A 168 3.98 -23.20 -3.94
N GLU A 169 3.48 -23.20 -2.71
CA GLU A 169 2.99 -24.41 -2.05
C GLU A 169 1.61 -24.86 -2.59
N GLY A 170 0.94 -24.03 -3.40
CA GLY A 170 -0.41 -24.27 -3.92
C GLY A 170 -1.54 -23.81 -3.01
N ALA A 171 -1.24 -23.14 -1.88
CA ALA A 171 -2.24 -22.57 -0.98
C ALA A 171 -2.72 -21.21 -1.47
N CYS A 172 -3.39 -21.19 -2.63
CA CYS A 172 -3.81 -20.00 -3.36
C CYS A 172 -4.67 -19.05 -2.52
N ASP A 173 -5.58 -19.58 -1.67
CA ASP A 173 -6.44 -18.79 -0.79
C ASP A 173 -5.63 -17.97 0.22
N LYS A 174 -4.62 -18.57 0.82
CA LYS A 174 -3.73 -17.90 1.77
C LYS A 174 -2.80 -16.90 1.07
N GLY A 175 -2.25 -17.27 -0.09
CA GLY A 175 -1.45 -16.37 -0.93
C GLY A 175 -2.24 -15.10 -1.29
N ALA A 176 -3.45 -15.25 -1.83
CA ALA A 176 -4.33 -14.13 -2.14
C ALA A 176 -4.62 -13.24 -0.92
N LEU A 177 -4.91 -13.85 0.24
CA LEU A 177 -5.17 -13.11 1.48
C LEU A 177 -3.99 -12.21 1.86
N TRP A 178 -2.76 -12.71 1.79
CA TRP A 178 -1.57 -11.94 2.11
C TRP A 178 -1.28 -10.86 1.08
N TYR A 179 -1.45 -11.12 -0.23
CA TYR A 179 -1.36 -10.08 -1.26
C TYR A 179 -2.40 -8.96 -1.05
N HIS A 180 -3.67 -9.29 -0.74
CA HIS A 180 -4.69 -8.28 -0.42
C HIS A 180 -4.38 -7.48 0.85
N ARG A 181 -3.78 -8.12 1.87
CA ARG A 181 -3.31 -7.41 3.06
C ARG A 181 -2.15 -6.46 2.73
N SER A 182 -1.22 -6.90 1.86
CA SER A 182 -0.11 -6.07 1.37
C SER A 182 -0.63 -4.84 0.62
N LEU A 183 -1.62 -5.01 -0.27
CA LEU A 183 -2.22 -3.90 -1.01
C LEU A 183 -2.83 -2.85 -0.07
N ARG A 184 -3.59 -3.30 0.94
CA ARG A 184 -4.14 -2.37 1.96
C ARG A 184 -3.06 -1.65 2.76
N LEU A 185 -1.95 -2.31 3.07
CA LEU A 185 -0.83 -1.66 3.74
C LEU A 185 -0.16 -0.64 2.84
N ALA A 186 0.06 -0.97 1.55
CA ALA A 186 0.59 -0.05 0.55
C ALA A 186 -0.27 1.21 0.41
N ASP A 187 -1.60 1.06 0.32
CA ASP A 187 -2.55 2.17 0.30
C ASP A 187 -2.44 3.04 1.56
N SER A 188 -2.33 2.42 2.74
CA SER A 188 -2.19 3.15 4.01
C SER A 188 -0.85 3.90 4.15
N LEU A 189 0.17 3.48 3.41
CA LEU A 189 1.49 4.12 3.36
C LEU A 189 1.59 5.18 2.26
N GLY A 190 0.59 5.27 1.39
CA GLY A 190 0.63 6.12 0.20
C GLY A 190 1.76 5.71 -0.77
N LEU A 191 2.09 4.41 -0.85
CA LEU A 191 3.14 3.95 -1.75
C LEU A 191 2.77 4.24 -3.21
N PRO A 192 3.75 4.64 -4.03
CA PRO A 192 3.54 4.74 -5.47
C PRO A 192 2.96 3.44 -6.02
N LYS A 193 1.98 3.53 -6.90
CA LYS A 193 1.33 2.33 -7.44
C LYS A 193 2.29 1.44 -8.23
N SER A 194 3.34 1.99 -8.82
CA SER A 194 4.43 1.22 -9.44
C SER A 194 5.12 0.26 -8.45
N GLN A 195 5.24 0.63 -7.17
CA GLN A 195 5.75 -0.26 -6.14
C GLN A 195 4.76 -1.38 -5.75
N CYS A 196 3.51 -1.28 -6.19
CA CYS A 196 2.50 -2.33 -6.00
C CYS A 196 2.53 -3.39 -7.12
N PHE A 197 3.41 -3.27 -8.13
CA PHE A 197 3.58 -4.26 -9.18
C PHE A 197 3.68 -5.71 -8.64
N PRO A 198 4.52 -6.02 -7.62
CA PRO A 198 4.63 -7.40 -7.13
C PRO A 198 3.31 -7.94 -6.56
N VAL A 199 2.46 -7.07 -5.98
CA VAL A 199 1.15 -7.46 -5.46
C VAL A 199 0.19 -7.82 -6.61
N TYR A 200 0.06 -6.94 -7.59
CA TYR A 200 -0.82 -7.18 -8.74
C TYR A 200 -0.36 -8.38 -9.55
N TYR A 201 0.94 -8.49 -9.78
CA TYR A 201 1.56 -9.62 -10.44
C TYR A 201 1.29 -10.93 -9.69
N GLY A 202 1.50 -10.96 -8.37
CA GLY A 202 1.25 -12.14 -7.55
C GLY A 202 -0.23 -12.54 -7.53
N LEU A 203 -1.17 -11.59 -7.46
CA LEU A 203 -2.60 -11.88 -7.60
C LEU A 203 -2.93 -12.42 -8.98
N GLY A 204 -2.33 -11.88 -10.04
CA GLY A 204 -2.45 -12.43 -11.39
C GLY A 204 -2.05 -13.90 -11.46
N GLN A 205 -0.93 -14.28 -10.83
CA GLN A 205 -0.47 -15.65 -10.76
C GLN A 205 -1.41 -16.55 -9.93
N VAL A 206 -1.92 -16.07 -8.79
CA VAL A 206 -2.92 -16.81 -7.99
C VAL A 206 -4.13 -17.18 -8.85
N TYR A 207 -4.70 -16.20 -9.55
CA TYR A 207 -5.90 -16.44 -10.36
C TYR A 207 -5.60 -17.25 -11.63
N MET A 208 -4.38 -17.17 -12.16
CA MET A 208 -3.92 -18.03 -13.23
C MET A 208 -3.90 -19.50 -12.81
N GLN A 209 -3.32 -19.81 -11.64
CA GLN A 209 -3.28 -21.19 -11.10
C GLN A 209 -4.68 -21.74 -10.82
N LEU A 210 -5.61 -20.89 -10.44
CA LEU A 210 -7.02 -21.27 -10.22
C LEU A 210 -7.85 -21.34 -11.51
N HIS A 211 -7.25 -21.07 -12.66
CA HIS A 211 -7.94 -20.96 -13.94
C HIS A 211 -9.11 -19.95 -13.93
N ASP A 212 -9.00 -18.90 -13.07
CA ASP A 212 -9.94 -17.78 -13.06
C ASP A 212 -9.38 -16.66 -13.93
N PHE A 213 -9.55 -16.83 -15.24
CA PHE A 213 -8.87 -16.00 -16.24
C PHE A 213 -9.39 -14.56 -16.30
N GLU A 214 -10.62 -14.31 -15.90
CA GLU A 214 -11.17 -12.94 -15.83
C GLU A 214 -10.40 -12.11 -14.79
N ARG A 215 -10.21 -12.65 -13.60
CA ARG A 215 -9.44 -11.97 -12.55
C ARG A 215 -7.95 -11.98 -12.81
N CYS A 216 -7.45 -13.06 -13.41
CA CYS A 216 -6.06 -13.14 -13.86
C CYS A 216 -5.73 -11.95 -14.78
N ASP A 217 -6.59 -11.70 -15.80
CA ASP A 217 -6.42 -10.55 -16.71
C ASP A 217 -6.52 -9.23 -15.96
N PHE A 218 -7.54 -9.05 -15.13
CA PHE A 218 -7.70 -7.84 -14.34
C PHE A 218 -6.42 -7.47 -13.57
N TYR A 219 -5.79 -8.43 -12.89
CA TYR A 219 -4.61 -8.14 -12.10
C TYR A 219 -3.34 -8.01 -12.93
N PHE A 220 -3.16 -8.82 -13.97
CA PHE A 220 -2.05 -8.62 -14.90
C PHE A 220 -2.15 -7.32 -15.68
N ASP A 221 -3.34 -6.88 -16.07
CA ASP A 221 -3.54 -5.59 -16.74
C ASP A 221 -3.19 -4.44 -15.80
N ARG A 222 -3.61 -4.52 -14.51
CA ARG A 222 -3.17 -3.58 -13.47
C ARG A 222 -1.65 -3.56 -13.29
N ALA A 223 -1.00 -4.71 -13.30
CA ALA A 223 0.46 -4.77 -13.27
C ALA A 223 1.07 -4.14 -14.53
N GLY A 224 0.46 -4.39 -15.69
CA GLY A 224 0.90 -3.88 -17.00
C GLY A 224 0.78 -2.36 -17.18
N GLU A 225 -0.08 -1.67 -16.40
CA GLU A 225 -0.16 -0.21 -16.40
C GLU A 225 1.20 0.46 -16.09
N TYR A 226 2.09 -0.26 -15.38
CA TYR A 226 3.41 0.21 -14.96
C TYR A 226 4.55 -0.44 -15.77
N TYR A 227 4.26 -1.05 -16.92
CA TYR A 227 5.23 -1.81 -17.70
C TYR A 227 6.50 -1.01 -18.02
N ASP A 228 6.37 0.27 -18.36
CA ASP A 228 7.52 1.11 -18.73
C ASP A 228 8.41 1.43 -17.52
N GLU A 229 7.84 1.48 -16.30
CA GLU A 229 8.56 1.72 -15.05
C GLU A 229 9.21 0.44 -14.48
N MET A 230 8.82 -0.74 -15.00
CA MET A 230 9.38 -2.02 -14.53
C MET A 230 10.87 -2.13 -14.84
N LYS A 231 11.60 -2.75 -13.92
CA LYS A 231 12.99 -3.17 -14.15
C LYS A 231 13.08 -4.24 -15.25
N PRO A 232 14.23 -4.41 -15.89
CA PRO A 232 14.39 -5.45 -16.95
C PRO A 232 13.90 -6.83 -16.51
N TYR A 233 14.30 -7.27 -15.32
CA TYR A 233 13.86 -8.55 -14.76
C TYR A 233 12.34 -8.64 -14.59
N GLU A 234 11.70 -7.59 -14.07
CA GLU A 234 10.25 -7.53 -13.87
C GLU A 234 9.49 -7.58 -15.20
N LYS A 235 9.99 -6.89 -16.24
CA LYS A 235 9.44 -6.97 -17.60
C LYS A 235 9.49 -8.39 -18.16
N GLY A 236 10.62 -9.07 -17.96
CA GLY A 236 10.81 -10.46 -18.40
C GLY A 236 9.80 -11.41 -17.75
N ILE A 237 9.71 -11.39 -16.43
CA ILE A 237 8.78 -12.27 -15.70
C ILE A 237 7.32 -11.92 -16.00
N TYR A 238 6.98 -10.63 -16.15
CA TYR A 238 5.64 -10.20 -16.53
C TYR A 238 5.23 -10.77 -17.90
N LEU A 239 6.08 -10.61 -18.93
CA LEU A 239 5.82 -11.11 -20.27
C LEU A 239 5.70 -12.64 -20.29
N ASN A 240 6.58 -13.32 -19.59
CA ASN A 240 6.58 -14.78 -19.50
C ASN A 240 5.28 -15.29 -18.85
N ASN A 241 4.85 -14.69 -17.74
CA ASN A 241 3.62 -15.13 -17.06
C ASN A 241 2.33 -14.70 -17.77
N ARG A 242 2.35 -13.58 -18.51
CA ARG A 242 1.25 -13.30 -19.46
C ARG A 242 1.17 -14.38 -20.53
N GLY A 243 2.29 -14.84 -21.04
CA GLY A 243 2.35 -16.00 -21.95
C GLY A 243 1.74 -17.25 -21.32
N ASN A 244 2.11 -17.57 -20.07
CA ASN A 244 1.55 -18.69 -19.32
C ASN A 244 0.02 -18.57 -19.13
N SER A 245 -0.50 -17.38 -18.88
CA SER A 245 -1.96 -17.18 -18.72
C SER A 245 -2.74 -17.54 -19.98
N TYR A 246 -2.18 -17.26 -21.15
CA TYR A 246 -2.78 -17.66 -22.43
C TYR A 246 -2.54 -19.15 -22.77
N TYR A 247 -1.39 -19.69 -22.35
CA TYR A 247 -1.12 -21.12 -22.44
C TYR A 247 -2.18 -21.96 -21.70
N TYR A 248 -2.49 -21.61 -20.45
CA TYR A 248 -3.52 -22.31 -19.67
C TYR A 248 -4.94 -22.16 -20.23
N ARG A 249 -5.20 -21.15 -21.04
CA ARG A 249 -6.47 -20.99 -21.81
C ARG A 249 -6.47 -21.77 -23.12
N GLN A 250 -5.35 -22.41 -23.46
CA GLN A 250 -5.13 -23.05 -24.77
C GLN A 250 -5.10 -22.07 -25.96
N ASP A 251 -4.97 -20.75 -25.69
CA ASP A 251 -4.68 -19.76 -26.74
C ASP A 251 -3.18 -19.70 -27.03
N TYR A 252 -2.70 -20.74 -27.68
CA TYR A 252 -1.28 -20.92 -27.98
C TYR A 252 -0.72 -19.84 -28.92
N LYS A 253 -1.55 -19.27 -29.79
CA LYS A 253 -1.13 -18.18 -30.68
C LYS A 253 -0.78 -16.92 -29.91
N THR A 254 -1.60 -16.54 -28.94
CA THR A 254 -1.34 -15.37 -28.09
C THR A 254 -0.22 -15.67 -27.08
N ALA A 255 -0.17 -16.86 -26.51
CA ALA A 255 0.95 -17.30 -25.66
C ALA A 255 2.30 -17.15 -26.37
N LEU A 256 2.37 -17.63 -27.63
CA LEU A 256 3.58 -17.53 -28.46
C LEU A 256 4.03 -16.07 -28.68
N LYS A 257 3.08 -15.11 -28.87
CA LYS A 257 3.42 -13.69 -28.99
C LYS A 257 4.10 -13.16 -27.72
N TYR A 258 3.57 -13.49 -26.55
CA TYR A 258 4.14 -13.06 -25.28
C TYR A 258 5.49 -13.71 -25.00
N PHE A 259 5.64 -15.01 -25.22
CA PHE A 259 6.92 -15.71 -25.04
C PHE A 259 8.00 -15.21 -26.00
N ARG A 260 7.66 -14.91 -27.26
CA ARG A 260 8.62 -14.29 -28.20
C ARG A 260 9.05 -12.90 -27.74
N ARG A 261 8.13 -12.08 -27.20
CA ARG A 261 8.48 -10.78 -26.60
C ARG A 261 9.37 -10.95 -25.37
N SER A 262 9.07 -11.92 -24.50
CA SER A 262 9.89 -12.26 -23.34
C SER A 262 11.30 -12.71 -23.77
N LEU A 263 11.41 -13.58 -24.78
CA LEU A 263 12.70 -14.02 -25.31
C LEU A 263 13.48 -12.86 -25.92
N ALA A 264 12.85 -12.02 -26.73
CA ALA A 264 13.50 -10.84 -27.34
C ALA A 264 14.01 -9.87 -26.25
N HIS A 265 13.23 -9.68 -25.18
CA HIS A 265 13.64 -8.86 -24.04
C HIS A 265 14.84 -9.48 -23.31
N ALA A 266 14.83 -10.78 -23.01
CA ALA A 266 15.94 -11.46 -22.35
C ALA A 266 17.21 -11.52 -23.23
N LEU A 267 17.08 -11.57 -24.55
CA LEU A 267 18.23 -11.49 -25.48
C LEU A 267 18.89 -10.11 -25.48
N ALA A 268 18.13 -9.04 -25.24
CA ALA A 268 18.67 -7.69 -25.12
C ALA A 268 19.36 -7.42 -23.77
N HIS A 269 19.25 -8.34 -22.80
CA HIS A 269 19.79 -8.24 -21.45
C HIS A 269 20.63 -9.50 -21.13
N PRO A 270 21.95 -9.48 -21.36
CA PRO A 270 22.82 -10.67 -21.18
C PRO A 270 22.74 -11.28 -19.78
N GLU A 271 22.51 -10.45 -18.74
CA GLU A 271 22.33 -10.86 -17.35
C GLU A 271 21.09 -11.73 -17.10
N MET A 272 20.16 -11.77 -18.05
CA MET A 272 18.91 -12.54 -17.97
C MET A 272 19.01 -13.91 -18.66
N GLU A 273 20.17 -14.56 -18.58
CA GLU A 273 20.39 -15.85 -19.23
C GLU A 273 19.49 -16.96 -18.70
N TYR A 274 19.23 -16.95 -17.41
CA TYR A 274 18.34 -17.91 -16.77
C TYR A 274 16.88 -17.74 -17.26
N GLU A 275 16.37 -16.53 -17.28
CA GLU A 275 15.02 -16.18 -17.75
C GLU A 275 14.85 -16.45 -19.25
N ARG A 276 15.91 -16.23 -20.02
CA ARG A 276 15.95 -16.59 -21.44
C ARG A 276 15.71 -18.08 -21.63
N ASN A 277 16.42 -18.92 -20.88
CA ASN A 277 16.29 -20.37 -20.98
C ASN A 277 14.95 -20.88 -20.45
N LEU A 278 14.40 -20.30 -19.37
CA LEU A 278 13.02 -20.58 -18.92
C LEU A 278 11.98 -20.24 -20.01
N THR A 279 12.14 -19.11 -20.67
CA THR A 279 11.23 -18.71 -21.77
C THR A 279 11.35 -19.68 -22.95
N MET A 280 12.55 -20.20 -23.23
CA MET A 280 12.75 -21.21 -24.29
C MET A 280 12.05 -22.53 -23.97
N ILE A 281 11.98 -22.97 -22.70
CA ILE A 281 11.19 -24.13 -22.29
C ILE A 281 9.71 -23.91 -22.65
N ASN A 282 9.15 -22.74 -22.29
CA ASN A 282 7.74 -22.42 -22.56
C ASN A 282 7.46 -22.33 -24.07
N LEU A 283 8.39 -21.80 -24.86
CA LEU A 283 8.30 -21.82 -26.33
C LEU A 283 8.29 -23.24 -26.87
N GLY A 284 9.18 -24.10 -26.36
CA GLY A 284 9.23 -25.52 -26.71
C GLY A 284 7.90 -26.21 -26.47
N GLU A 285 7.30 -26.00 -25.29
CA GLU A 285 5.99 -26.56 -24.94
C GLU A 285 4.89 -26.06 -25.90
N VAL A 286 4.81 -24.76 -26.17
CA VAL A 286 3.78 -24.22 -27.07
C VAL A 286 3.94 -24.73 -28.49
N PHE A 287 5.17 -24.81 -29.02
CA PHE A 287 5.41 -25.39 -30.33
C PHE A 287 5.06 -26.88 -30.38
N LEU A 288 5.34 -27.61 -29.31
CA LEU A 288 4.95 -29.00 -29.18
C LEU A 288 3.43 -29.19 -29.25
N LEU A 289 2.68 -28.36 -28.53
CA LEU A 289 1.20 -28.38 -28.54
C LEU A 289 0.62 -27.91 -29.89
N MET A 290 1.32 -27.07 -30.62
CA MET A 290 0.97 -26.65 -31.98
C MET A 290 1.43 -27.65 -33.05
N ASN A 291 1.99 -28.79 -32.67
CA ASN A 291 2.50 -29.82 -33.56
C ASN A 291 3.67 -29.37 -34.47
N GLN A 292 4.46 -28.41 -34.00
CA GLN A 292 5.65 -27.86 -34.69
C GLN A 292 6.92 -28.47 -34.06
N THR A 293 7.15 -29.76 -34.34
CA THR A 293 8.18 -30.57 -33.69
C THR A 293 9.59 -30.03 -33.88
N ASP A 294 9.95 -29.55 -35.09
CA ASP A 294 11.28 -28.97 -35.35
C ASP A 294 11.59 -27.77 -34.46
N SER A 295 10.60 -26.85 -34.33
CA SER A 295 10.75 -25.69 -33.44
C SER A 295 10.82 -26.10 -31.98
N ALA A 296 9.99 -27.04 -31.55
CA ALA A 296 10.04 -27.59 -30.19
C ALA A 296 11.39 -28.18 -29.87
N SER A 297 11.90 -29.04 -30.75
CA SER A 297 13.22 -29.67 -30.65
C SER A 297 14.36 -28.64 -30.52
N TYR A 298 14.32 -27.59 -31.37
CA TYR A 298 15.31 -26.51 -31.33
C TYR A 298 15.39 -25.82 -29.97
N TYR A 299 14.24 -25.39 -29.43
CA TYR A 299 14.23 -24.68 -28.15
C TYR A 299 14.56 -25.60 -26.97
N LEU A 300 13.98 -26.81 -26.92
CA LEU A 300 14.16 -27.73 -25.80
C LEU A 300 15.61 -28.24 -25.71
N SER A 301 16.25 -28.53 -26.82
CA SER A 301 17.66 -29.01 -26.80
C SER A 301 18.60 -27.93 -26.26
N ARG A 302 18.44 -26.66 -26.70
CA ARG A 302 19.31 -25.57 -26.24
C ARG A 302 19.15 -25.26 -24.76
N CYS A 303 17.91 -25.20 -24.25
CA CYS A 303 17.71 -24.90 -22.83
C CYS A 303 18.09 -26.08 -21.94
N ARG A 304 17.99 -27.32 -22.42
CA ARG A 304 18.43 -28.51 -21.69
C ARG A 304 19.92 -28.49 -21.36
N ASP A 305 20.77 -28.14 -22.34
CA ASP A 305 22.23 -28.04 -22.15
C ASP A 305 22.61 -26.99 -21.11
N PHE A 306 21.87 -25.86 -21.07
CA PHE A 306 22.06 -24.82 -20.05
C PHE A 306 21.70 -25.33 -18.65
N PHE A 307 20.49 -25.88 -18.45
CA PHE A 307 20.05 -26.33 -17.14
C PHE A 307 20.79 -27.55 -16.63
N GLN A 308 21.41 -28.35 -17.53
CA GLN A 308 22.29 -29.44 -17.15
C GLN A 308 23.60 -28.89 -16.55
N LYS A 309 24.17 -27.83 -17.11
CA LYS A 309 25.36 -27.16 -16.56
C LYS A 309 25.07 -26.45 -15.22
N GLU A 310 23.86 -25.95 -15.05
CA GLU A 310 23.40 -25.30 -13.83
C GLU A 310 22.94 -26.28 -12.73
N ASP A 311 22.99 -27.59 -12.99
CA ASP A 311 22.52 -28.66 -12.10
C ASP A 311 21.06 -28.43 -11.59
N ASN A 312 20.22 -27.88 -12.47
CA ASN A 312 18.83 -27.55 -12.15
C ASN A 312 17.89 -28.71 -12.48
N ASN A 313 17.75 -29.62 -11.53
CA ASN A 313 16.94 -30.83 -11.68
C ASN A 313 15.44 -30.55 -11.91
N SER A 314 14.90 -29.48 -11.38
CA SER A 314 13.49 -29.11 -11.61
C SER A 314 13.22 -28.67 -13.05
N ALA A 315 14.11 -27.85 -13.63
CA ALA A 315 14.00 -27.44 -15.02
C ALA A 315 14.26 -28.64 -15.97
N LEU A 316 15.25 -29.47 -15.67
CA LEU A 316 15.53 -30.69 -16.44
C LEU A 316 14.35 -31.65 -16.44
N TYR A 317 13.72 -31.87 -15.30
CA TYR A 317 12.51 -32.70 -15.18
C TYR A 317 11.39 -32.23 -16.08
N TYR A 318 11.18 -30.90 -16.15
CA TYR A 318 10.14 -30.29 -17.01
C TYR A 318 10.51 -30.43 -18.50
N ILE A 319 11.78 -30.17 -18.86
CA ILE A 319 12.26 -30.31 -20.24
C ILE A 319 12.17 -31.77 -20.69
N ASP A 320 12.64 -32.71 -19.87
CA ASP A 320 12.61 -34.15 -20.19
C ASP A 320 11.17 -34.66 -20.34
N THR A 321 10.23 -34.11 -19.58
CA THR A 321 8.78 -34.33 -19.74
C THR A 321 8.30 -33.93 -21.15
N GLN A 322 8.71 -32.78 -21.65
CA GLN A 322 8.37 -32.32 -23.00
C GLN A 322 9.06 -33.13 -24.09
N LEU A 323 10.31 -33.53 -23.84
CA LEU A 323 11.07 -34.38 -24.77
C LEU A 323 10.49 -35.81 -24.91
N ILE A 324 9.80 -36.33 -23.89
CA ILE A 324 9.01 -37.56 -24.00
C ILE A 324 7.89 -37.37 -25.04
N GLU A 325 7.10 -36.32 -24.91
CA GLU A 325 6.02 -36.02 -25.86
C GLU A 325 6.55 -35.73 -27.28
N LEU A 326 7.66 -35.01 -27.39
CA LEU A 326 8.31 -34.77 -28.68
C LEU A 326 8.66 -36.09 -29.39
N ALA A 327 9.30 -37.02 -28.66
CA ALA A 327 9.66 -38.34 -29.22
C ALA A 327 8.42 -39.13 -29.63
N LEU A 328 7.29 -39.03 -28.92
CA LEU A 328 6.02 -39.66 -29.31
C LEU A 328 5.48 -39.08 -30.62
N LYS A 329 5.50 -37.76 -30.74
CA LYS A 329 5.03 -37.06 -31.95
C LYS A 329 5.90 -37.37 -33.17
N GLU A 330 7.17 -37.70 -32.96
CA GLU A 330 8.11 -38.17 -33.99
C GLU A 330 7.99 -39.69 -34.26
N GLY A 331 7.06 -40.37 -33.58
CA GLY A 331 6.85 -41.82 -33.72
C GLY A 331 7.93 -42.68 -33.08
N ASN A 332 8.77 -42.10 -32.22
CA ASN A 332 9.93 -42.80 -31.61
C ASN A 332 9.66 -43.22 -30.17
N LEU A 333 8.86 -44.27 -30.01
CA LEU A 333 8.49 -44.81 -28.68
C LEU A 333 9.72 -45.27 -27.87
N SER A 334 10.79 -45.80 -28.53
CA SER A 334 12.02 -46.19 -27.87
C SER A 334 12.74 -45.02 -27.23
N LEU A 335 12.83 -43.88 -27.94
CA LEU A 335 13.42 -42.66 -27.43
C LEU A 335 12.57 -42.08 -26.29
N ALA A 336 11.24 -42.07 -26.40
CA ALA A 336 10.35 -41.66 -25.35
C ALA A 336 10.56 -42.47 -24.06
N LYS A 337 10.68 -43.82 -24.20
CA LYS A 337 10.99 -44.69 -23.06
C LYS A 337 12.35 -44.36 -22.44
N LYS A 338 13.38 -44.19 -23.26
CA LYS A 338 14.71 -43.81 -22.77
C LYS A 338 14.68 -42.51 -21.96
N ARG A 339 13.99 -41.48 -22.47
CA ARG A 339 13.83 -40.20 -21.76
C ARG A 339 13.09 -40.35 -20.44
N LEU A 340 12.07 -41.19 -20.41
CA LEU A 340 11.32 -41.48 -19.17
C LEU A 340 12.19 -42.18 -18.13
N ASP A 341 12.97 -43.15 -18.54
CA ASP A 341 13.82 -43.98 -17.65
C ASP A 341 15.03 -43.17 -17.11
N GLU A 342 15.54 -42.20 -17.90
CA GLU A 342 16.64 -41.32 -17.51
C GLU A 342 16.23 -40.08 -16.71
N ALA A 343 14.94 -39.72 -16.66
CA ALA A 343 14.47 -38.51 -16.01
C ALA A 343 14.68 -38.56 -14.49
N VAL A 344 15.40 -37.59 -13.96
CA VAL A 344 15.58 -37.41 -12.50
C VAL A 344 14.39 -36.65 -11.91
N VAL A 345 13.71 -37.28 -10.95
CA VAL A 345 12.61 -36.63 -10.24
C VAL A 345 13.17 -35.76 -9.11
N PRO A 346 12.95 -34.45 -9.10
CA PRO A 346 13.41 -33.61 -8.01
C PRO A 346 12.57 -33.82 -6.74
N ASP A 347 13.08 -33.39 -5.58
CA ASP A 347 12.41 -33.52 -4.27
C ASP A 347 11.07 -32.79 -4.22
N PHE A 348 10.95 -31.70 -4.97
CA PHE A 348 9.73 -30.93 -5.11
C PHE A 348 9.40 -30.68 -6.58
N VAL A 349 8.17 -31.02 -6.97
CA VAL A 349 7.61 -30.75 -8.29
C VAL A 349 6.40 -29.85 -8.14
N GLU A 350 6.40 -28.73 -8.84
CA GLU A 350 5.24 -27.82 -8.85
C GLU A 350 3.98 -28.52 -9.38
N PRO A 351 2.79 -28.30 -8.80
CA PRO A 351 1.55 -28.98 -9.21
C PRO A 351 1.24 -28.88 -10.70
N ASN A 352 1.55 -27.72 -11.31
CA ASN A 352 1.36 -27.51 -12.74
C ASN A 352 2.25 -28.42 -13.60
N MET A 353 3.49 -28.65 -13.16
CA MET A 353 4.42 -29.58 -13.85
C MET A 353 3.94 -31.02 -13.72
N VAL A 354 3.39 -31.41 -12.57
CA VAL A 354 2.78 -32.73 -12.37
C VAL A 354 1.64 -32.94 -13.36
N HIS A 355 0.77 -31.96 -13.53
CA HIS A 355 -0.35 -32.03 -14.47
C HIS A 355 0.12 -32.22 -15.93
N ILE A 356 1.13 -31.44 -16.35
CA ILE A 356 1.69 -31.54 -17.71
C ILE A 356 2.35 -32.92 -17.91
N ARG A 357 3.14 -33.36 -16.93
CA ARG A 357 3.78 -34.67 -17.00
C ARG A 357 2.76 -35.81 -17.04
N ASN A 358 1.77 -35.82 -16.21
CA ASN A 358 0.73 -36.84 -16.23
C ASN A 358 0.03 -36.92 -17.58
N ARG A 359 -0.26 -35.77 -18.22
CA ARG A 359 -0.82 -35.73 -19.57
C ARG A 359 0.07 -36.43 -20.60
N TYR A 360 1.39 -36.17 -20.56
CA TYR A 360 2.33 -36.80 -21.50
C TYR A 360 2.64 -38.26 -21.17
N LEU A 361 2.64 -38.63 -19.89
CA LEU A 361 2.72 -40.02 -19.48
C LEU A 361 1.46 -40.81 -19.84
N GLN A 362 0.28 -40.23 -19.72
CA GLN A 362 -0.94 -40.84 -20.24
C GLN A 362 -0.78 -41.14 -21.72
N HIS A 363 -0.40 -40.19 -22.55
CA HIS A 363 -0.17 -40.37 -24.00
C HIS A 363 0.88 -41.43 -24.28
N TYR A 364 2.02 -41.40 -23.56
CA TYR A 364 3.06 -42.46 -23.69
C TYR A 364 2.51 -43.83 -23.41
N PHE A 365 1.72 -44.04 -22.35
CA PHE A 365 1.15 -45.32 -22.01
C PHE A 365 0.03 -45.75 -22.93
N GLU A 366 -0.70 -44.85 -23.53
CA GLU A 366 -1.67 -45.11 -24.62
C GLU A 366 -0.92 -45.66 -25.85
N GLU A 367 0.12 -44.99 -26.31
CA GLU A 367 0.94 -45.42 -27.47
C GLU A 367 1.65 -46.75 -27.21
N SER A 368 2.09 -46.99 -25.98
CA SER A 368 2.71 -48.27 -25.56
C SER A 368 1.67 -49.37 -25.26
N LYS A 369 0.36 -49.10 -25.43
CA LYS A 369 -0.77 -50.01 -25.16
C LYS A 369 -0.88 -50.46 -23.71
N ASP A 370 -0.29 -49.75 -22.77
CA ASP A 370 -0.47 -49.96 -21.33
C ASP A 370 -1.64 -49.10 -20.80
N TYR A 371 -2.83 -49.47 -21.17
CA TYR A 371 -4.04 -48.73 -20.83
C TYR A 371 -4.31 -48.62 -19.32
N ARG A 372 -3.74 -49.55 -18.51
CA ARG A 372 -3.87 -49.48 -17.04
C ARG A 372 -3.11 -48.26 -16.48
N ARG A 373 -1.88 -48.06 -16.93
CA ARG A 373 -1.09 -46.89 -16.51
C ARG A 373 -1.61 -45.61 -17.15
N ALA A 374 -2.03 -45.65 -18.40
CA ALA A 374 -2.67 -44.50 -19.05
C ALA A 374 -3.91 -44.01 -18.23
N TYR A 375 -4.80 -44.94 -17.85
CA TYR A 375 -5.94 -44.64 -17.03
C TYR A 375 -5.58 -44.06 -15.65
N TYR A 376 -4.53 -44.58 -15.03
CA TYR A 376 -4.02 -44.05 -13.75
C TYR A 376 -3.65 -42.56 -13.88
N TYR A 377 -2.88 -42.17 -14.89
CA TYR A 377 -2.50 -40.76 -15.08
C TYR A 377 -3.67 -39.85 -15.48
N LEU A 378 -4.62 -40.36 -16.23
CA LEU A 378 -5.89 -39.65 -16.50
C LEU A 378 -6.66 -39.34 -15.22
N VAL A 379 -6.81 -40.32 -14.33
CA VAL A 379 -7.51 -40.14 -13.04
C VAL A 379 -6.76 -39.17 -12.13
N GLU A 380 -5.42 -39.28 -12.09
CA GLU A 380 -4.62 -38.35 -11.30
C GLU A 380 -4.76 -36.90 -11.79
N ASN A 381 -4.77 -36.65 -13.11
CA ASN A 381 -5.05 -35.32 -13.65
C ASN A 381 -6.46 -34.83 -13.34
N SER A 382 -7.46 -35.69 -13.44
CA SER A 382 -8.82 -35.34 -13.04
C SER A 382 -8.92 -34.91 -11.58
N ARG A 383 -8.18 -35.56 -10.67
CA ARG A 383 -8.10 -35.18 -9.25
C ARG A 383 -7.46 -33.81 -9.07
N ILE A 384 -6.40 -33.49 -9.84
CA ILE A 384 -5.75 -32.18 -9.81
C ILE A 384 -6.74 -31.11 -10.28
N ASP A 385 -7.45 -31.33 -11.39
CA ASP A 385 -8.44 -30.39 -11.92
C ASP A 385 -9.60 -30.16 -10.95
N ASP A 386 -10.09 -31.20 -10.27
CA ASP A 386 -11.12 -31.10 -9.25
C ASP A 386 -10.63 -30.32 -8.01
N SER A 387 -9.37 -30.52 -7.62
CA SER A 387 -8.74 -29.74 -6.55
C SER A 387 -8.66 -28.26 -6.91
N ILE A 388 -8.17 -27.91 -8.11
CA ILE A 388 -8.11 -26.52 -8.60
C ILE A 388 -9.50 -25.90 -8.63
N ARG A 389 -10.52 -26.65 -9.10
CA ARG A 389 -11.92 -26.19 -9.13
C ARG A 389 -12.46 -25.94 -7.72
N SER A 390 -12.19 -26.84 -6.78
CA SER A 390 -12.60 -26.74 -5.39
C SER A 390 -11.97 -25.50 -4.71
N GLU A 391 -10.66 -25.31 -4.87
CA GLU A 391 -9.95 -24.13 -4.35
C GLU A 391 -10.47 -22.82 -4.95
N ARG A 392 -10.76 -22.80 -6.25
CA ARG A 392 -11.37 -21.64 -6.91
C ARG A 392 -12.74 -21.29 -6.32
N ILE A 393 -13.60 -22.30 -6.12
CA ILE A 393 -14.93 -22.10 -5.51
C ILE A 393 -14.78 -21.59 -4.07
N LYS A 394 -13.92 -22.21 -3.28
CA LYS A 394 -13.62 -21.81 -1.90
C LYS A 394 -13.17 -20.34 -1.85
N MET A 395 -12.23 -19.95 -2.69
CA MET A 395 -11.71 -18.61 -2.74
C MET A 395 -12.76 -17.58 -3.15
N ARG A 396 -13.57 -17.87 -4.18
CA ARG A 396 -14.71 -17.03 -4.57
C ARG A 396 -15.71 -16.85 -3.43
N THR A 397 -16.02 -17.92 -2.72
CA THR A 397 -16.92 -17.87 -1.56
C THR A 397 -16.37 -17.01 -0.43
N GLN A 398 -15.07 -17.14 -0.14
CA GLN A 398 -14.41 -16.31 0.88
C GLN A 398 -14.38 -14.81 0.49
N GLU A 399 -14.12 -14.49 -0.78
CA GLU A 399 -14.15 -13.13 -1.27
C GLU A 399 -15.54 -12.50 -1.19
N ILE A 400 -16.58 -13.26 -1.57
CA ILE A 400 -17.97 -12.83 -1.44
C ILE A 400 -18.29 -12.56 0.04
N ALA A 401 -17.89 -13.46 0.94
CA ALA A 401 -18.09 -13.30 2.38
C ALA A 401 -17.36 -12.07 2.94
N MET A 402 -16.11 -11.82 2.48
CA MET A 402 -15.34 -10.64 2.87
C MET A 402 -15.97 -9.35 2.34
N LYS A 403 -16.43 -9.34 1.08
CA LYS A 403 -17.16 -8.21 0.48
C LYS A 403 -18.44 -7.93 1.27
N TYR A 404 -19.25 -8.94 1.52
CA TYR A 404 -20.48 -8.81 2.30
C TYR A 404 -20.23 -8.27 3.71
N ARG A 405 -19.19 -8.77 4.40
CA ARG A 405 -18.80 -8.27 5.73
C ARG A 405 -18.37 -6.81 5.68
N ARG A 406 -17.59 -6.42 4.67
CA ARG A 406 -17.16 -5.03 4.47
C ARG A 406 -18.36 -4.12 4.19
N ASP A 407 -19.25 -4.54 3.30
CA ASP A 407 -20.43 -3.75 2.93
C ASP A 407 -21.39 -3.62 4.12
N SER A 408 -21.53 -4.68 4.93
CA SER A 408 -22.29 -4.64 6.19
C SER A 408 -21.67 -3.68 7.23
N ILE A 409 -20.33 -3.62 7.34
CA ILE A 409 -19.65 -2.66 8.23
C ILE A 409 -19.84 -1.23 7.73
N LEU A 410 -19.74 -1.00 6.41
CA LEU A 410 -19.99 0.31 5.82
C LEU A 410 -21.42 0.76 6.05
N MET A 411 -22.41 -0.10 5.79
CA MET A 411 -23.82 0.17 6.04
C MET A 411 -24.10 0.49 7.52
N LYS A 412 -23.47 -0.26 8.46
CA LYS A 412 -23.54 0.07 9.90
C LYS A 412 -22.96 1.46 10.21
N LYS A 413 -21.81 1.81 9.62
CA LYS A 413 -21.22 3.14 9.80
C LYS A 413 -22.13 4.25 9.27
N GLU A 414 -22.66 4.08 8.06
CA GLU A 414 -23.60 5.03 7.45
C GLU A 414 -24.86 5.19 8.32
N MET A 415 -25.41 4.09 8.83
CA MET A 415 -26.56 4.14 9.72
C MET A 415 -26.24 4.86 11.04
N LEU A 416 -25.05 4.67 11.61
CA LEU A 416 -24.62 5.39 12.81
C LEU A 416 -24.41 6.89 12.55
N ILE A 417 -23.85 7.25 11.39
CA ILE A 417 -23.71 8.66 10.97
C ILE A 417 -25.09 9.27 10.81
N GLN A 418 -26.00 8.61 10.11
CA GLN A 418 -27.38 9.08 9.91
C GLN A 418 -28.15 9.23 11.23
N GLN A 419 -27.94 8.29 12.18
CA GLN A 419 -28.52 8.42 13.52
C GLN A 419 -27.94 9.62 14.29
N ALA A 420 -26.63 9.87 14.17
CA ALA A 420 -25.99 11.03 14.79
C ALA A 420 -26.50 12.34 14.17
N GLU A 421 -26.60 12.43 12.86
CA GLU A 421 -27.17 13.58 12.14
C GLU A 421 -28.63 13.84 12.53
N ASN A 422 -29.45 12.81 12.63
CA ASN A 422 -30.82 12.92 13.07
C ASN A 422 -30.92 13.42 14.52
N LYS A 423 -30.04 12.96 15.43
CA LYS A 423 -29.96 13.48 16.79
C LYS A 423 -29.58 14.96 16.83
N VAL A 424 -28.62 15.36 16.03
CA VAL A 424 -28.22 16.78 15.90
C VAL A 424 -29.38 17.63 15.35
N LEU A 425 -30.07 17.14 14.31
CA LEU A 425 -31.26 17.78 13.76
C LEU A 425 -32.37 17.95 14.82
N HIS A 426 -32.67 16.91 15.58
CA HIS A 426 -33.63 16.98 16.67
C HIS A 426 -33.20 17.96 17.76
N LEU A 427 -31.93 17.95 18.16
CA LEU A 427 -31.40 18.90 19.15
C LEU A 427 -31.51 20.33 18.65
N ASN A 428 -31.20 20.57 17.39
CA ASN A 428 -31.38 21.89 16.76
C ASN A 428 -32.85 22.32 16.70
N GLN A 429 -33.77 21.40 16.36
CA GLN A 429 -35.22 21.67 16.39
C GLN A 429 -35.69 22.05 17.79
N TRP A 430 -35.23 21.36 18.84
CA TRP A 430 -35.51 21.70 20.22
C TRP A 430 -34.92 23.05 20.63
N LEU A 431 -33.69 23.36 20.22
CA LEU A 431 -33.03 24.64 20.44
C LEU A 431 -33.79 25.79 19.75
N TYR A 432 -34.17 25.59 18.48
CA TYR A 432 -34.96 26.60 17.76
C TYR A 432 -36.36 26.74 18.35
N GLY A 433 -37.03 25.64 18.67
CA GLY A 433 -38.33 25.66 19.33
C GLY A 433 -38.27 26.35 20.69
N GLY A 434 -37.29 26.02 21.52
CA GLY A 434 -37.04 26.67 22.80
C GLY A 434 -36.70 28.15 22.66
N GLY A 435 -35.88 28.48 21.65
CA GLY A 435 -35.55 29.88 21.31
C GLY A 435 -36.78 30.71 20.92
N ILE A 436 -37.66 30.14 20.09
CA ILE A 436 -38.92 30.78 19.68
C ILE A 436 -39.82 30.97 20.89
N VAL A 437 -39.98 29.97 21.75
CA VAL A 437 -40.79 30.07 22.96
C VAL A 437 -40.25 31.18 23.90
N LEU A 438 -38.91 31.22 24.08
CA LEU A 438 -38.24 32.25 24.86
C LEU A 438 -38.45 33.65 24.27
N LEU A 439 -38.38 33.76 22.95
CA LEU A 439 -38.59 35.00 22.22
C LEU A 439 -40.05 35.49 22.35
N VAL A 440 -41.00 34.57 22.22
CA VAL A 440 -42.43 34.87 22.46
C VAL A 440 -42.65 35.31 23.91
N PHE A 441 -42.00 34.62 24.87
CA PHE A 441 -42.10 34.96 26.28
C PHE A 441 -41.53 36.37 26.58
N MET A 442 -40.37 36.68 25.96
CA MET A 442 -39.76 38.01 26.05
C MET A 442 -40.63 39.09 25.40
N LEU A 443 -41.27 38.79 24.25
CA LEU A 443 -42.20 39.73 23.60
C LEU A 443 -43.45 39.97 24.46
N ILE A 444 -43.99 38.90 25.05
CA ILE A 444 -45.16 39.04 25.96
C ILE A 444 -44.77 39.83 27.22
N ALA A 445 -43.61 39.49 27.82
CA ALA A 445 -43.11 40.25 28.99
C ALA A 445 -42.81 41.70 28.65
N GLY A 446 -42.20 41.96 27.49
CA GLY A 446 -41.93 43.30 26.97
C GLY A 446 -43.22 44.06 26.72
N ALA A 447 -44.22 43.42 26.10
CA ALA A 447 -45.52 43.98 25.87
C ALA A 447 -46.27 44.29 27.22
N TRP A 448 -46.14 43.35 28.17
CA TRP A 448 -46.74 43.54 29.51
C TRP A 448 -46.07 44.70 30.29
N ILE A 449 -44.70 44.75 30.23
CA ILE A 449 -43.95 45.88 30.83
C ILE A 449 -44.31 47.19 30.15
N ALA A 450 -44.39 47.23 28.81
CA ALA A 450 -44.77 48.39 28.05
C ALA A 450 -46.24 48.82 28.36
N TYR A 451 -47.14 47.84 28.47
CA TYR A 451 -48.49 48.08 28.86
C TYR A 451 -48.55 48.67 30.28
N ARG A 452 -47.81 48.09 31.22
CA ARG A 452 -47.77 48.59 32.64
C ARG A 452 -47.05 49.93 32.74
N SER A 453 -46.05 50.20 31.92
CA SER A 453 -45.39 51.50 31.82
C SER A 453 -46.32 52.53 31.25
N ARG A 454 -46.99 52.23 30.11
CA ARG A 454 -47.99 53.14 29.52
C ARG A 454 -49.16 53.44 30.48
N LYS A 455 -49.57 52.47 31.28
CA LYS A 455 -50.58 52.63 32.28
C LYS A 455 -50.09 53.57 33.40
N ARG A 456 -48.84 53.36 33.87
CA ARG A 456 -48.23 54.28 34.87
C ARG A 456 -47.96 55.65 34.28
N ASP A 457 -47.43 55.71 33.05
CA ASP A 457 -47.19 56.99 32.39
C ASP A 457 -48.52 57.80 32.18
N LYS A 458 -49.57 57.05 31.88
CA LYS A 458 -50.89 57.63 31.76
C LYS A 458 -51.44 58.10 33.13
N GLU A 459 -51.23 57.36 34.19
CA GLU A 459 -51.57 57.74 35.57
C GLU A 459 -50.67 58.87 36.05
N GLU A 460 -49.35 58.83 35.76
CA GLU A 460 -48.46 59.95 36.08
C GLU A 460 -48.71 61.18 35.19
N TRP A 461 -49.05 60.97 33.90
CA TRP A 461 -49.45 62.09 33.02
C TRP A 461 -50.71 62.72 33.48
N MET A 462 -51.69 61.95 33.92
CA MET A 462 -52.89 62.47 34.55
C MET A 462 -52.60 63.21 35.89
N MET A 463 -51.59 62.68 36.64
CA MET A 463 -51.12 63.39 37.85
C MET A 463 -50.26 64.62 37.53
N ARG A 464 -49.39 64.52 36.49
CA ARG A 464 -48.52 65.63 36.07
C ARG A 464 -49.21 66.70 35.29
N ASN A 465 -50.28 66.41 34.54
CA ASN A 465 -51.16 67.41 33.96
C ASN A 465 -51.92 68.18 35.03
N ALA A 466 -51.99 67.65 36.23
CA ALA A 466 -52.47 68.37 37.38
C ALA A 466 -51.39 69.22 38.07
N MET A 467 -50.17 69.00 37.78
CA MET A 467 -49.09 69.64 38.56
C MET A 467 -47.89 70.13 37.78
N THR A 468 -47.90 70.50 36.62
CA THR A 468 -46.72 71.22 36.07
C THR A 468 -46.64 71.21 34.55
N SER A 469 -46.85 72.32 34.02
CA SER A 469 -46.39 72.78 32.71
C SER A 469 -44.90 73.19 32.69
N LEU A 470 -44.09 72.62 33.54
CA LEU A 470 -42.70 73.07 33.60
C LEU A 470 -41.71 71.94 33.90
N ARG A 471 -40.85 71.77 33.00
CA ARG A 471 -39.60 71.01 33.01
C ARG A 471 -39.72 69.55 32.58
N LEU A 472 -39.46 69.40 31.31
CA LEU A 472 -38.57 68.32 30.95
C LEU A 472 -38.09 68.46 29.49
N LYS A 473 -37.02 69.06 29.35
CA LYS A 473 -36.04 68.73 28.30
C LYS A 473 -34.91 68.05 29.02
N ASN A 474 -34.64 66.87 28.70
CA ASN A 474 -33.28 66.39 28.44
C ASN A 474 -32.96 64.94 28.81
N ILE A 475 -32.39 64.36 27.93
CA ILE A 475 -31.17 63.59 27.67
C ILE A 475 -31.47 62.10 27.52
N ARG A 476 -31.66 61.74 26.27
CA ARG A 476 -31.44 60.34 25.77
C ARG A 476 -29.97 60.13 25.52
N ASN A 477 -29.27 59.44 26.41
CA ASN A 477 -28.02 58.85 26.05
C ASN A 477 -28.26 57.45 25.43
N ARG A 478 -28.21 57.40 24.13
CA ARG A 478 -28.13 56.16 23.42
C ARG A 478 -26.68 55.68 23.53
N ILE A 479 -26.44 54.59 24.25
CA ILE A 479 -25.19 53.85 24.11
C ILE A 479 -25.31 53.10 22.79
N SER A 480 -24.62 53.60 21.77
CA SER A 480 -24.68 52.93 20.47
C SER A 480 -23.92 51.58 20.52
N PRO A 481 -24.40 50.57 19.79
CA PRO A 481 -23.67 49.30 19.65
C PRO A 481 -22.21 49.50 19.27
N HIS A 482 -21.94 50.50 18.45
CA HIS A 482 -20.59 50.91 18.03
C HIS A 482 -19.69 51.34 19.23
N PHE A 483 -20.27 51.92 20.28
CA PHE A 483 -19.51 52.27 21.48
C PHE A 483 -19.12 51.02 22.29
N ILE A 484 -20.04 50.04 22.42
CA ILE A 484 -19.78 48.77 23.12
C ILE A 484 -18.67 48.01 22.40
N PHE A 485 -18.72 47.93 21.05
CA PHE A 485 -17.67 47.27 20.26
C PHE A 485 -16.33 47.98 20.33
N ASN A 486 -16.30 49.29 20.36
CA ASN A 486 -15.06 50.05 20.51
C ASN A 486 -14.43 49.85 21.90
N VAL A 487 -15.24 49.72 22.96
CA VAL A 487 -14.75 49.39 24.29
C VAL A 487 -14.24 47.97 24.37
N LEU A 488 -14.97 46.99 23.83
CA LEU A 488 -14.56 45.58 23.79
C LEU A 488 -13.27 45.36 22.94
N ASN A 489 -13.19 45.98 21.77
CA ASN A 489 -11.99 45.90 20.95
C ASN A 489 -10.77 46.57 21.62
N ARG A 490 -10.96 47.60 22.42
CA ARG A 490 -9.91 48.26 23.17
C ARG A 490 -9.42 47.41 24.32
N GLU A 491 -10.29 46.67 25.00
CA GLU A 491 -9.93 45.71 26.06
C GLU A 491 -9.19 44.52 25.48
N ILE A 492 -9.66 43.95 24.36
CA ILE A 492 -8.97 42.86 23.64
C ILE A 492 -7.55 43.24 23.24
N SER A 493 -7.36 44.48 22.79
CA SER A 493 -6.04 45.00 22.39
C SER A 493 -5.08 45.18 23.57
N SER A 494 -5.58 45.19 24.80
CA SER A 494 -4.79 45.36 26.03
C SER A 494 -4.33 44.07 26.68
N LEU A 495 -4.88 42.91 26.30
CA LEU A 495 -4.55 41.60 26.85
C LEU A 495 -3.29 41.01 26.19
N LYS A 496 -2.34 40.53 27.01
CA LYS A 496 -1.04 40.05 26.57
C LYS A 496 -0.99 38.55 26.23
N ASP A 497 -2.07 37.82 26.44
CA ASP A 497 -2.09 36.36 26.24
C ASP A 497 -2.73 36.02 24.89
N ARG A 498 -1.95 35.29 24.05
CA ARG A 498 -2.31 35.02 22.65
C ARG A 498 -3.49 34.06 22.49
N GLU A 499 -3.70 33.14 23.42
CA GLU A 499 -4.73 32.10 23.32
C GLU A 499 -6.10 32.59 23.80
N SER A 500 -6.10 33.34 24.88
CA SER A 500 -7.32 34.03 25.39
C SER A 500 -7.80 35.11 24.43
N ASN A 501 -6.90 35.78 23.71
CA ASN A 501 -7.25 36.81 22.71
C ASN A 501 -7.96 36.21 21.50
N HIS A 502 -7.62 35.01 21.05
CA HIS A 502 -8.25 34.41 19.88
C HIS A 502 -9.71 34.05 20.15
N ARG A 503 -9.99 33.42 21.28
CA ARG A 503 -11.38 33.06 21.68
C ARG A 503 -12.24 34.30 21.92
N LEU A 504 -11.71 35.34 22.55
CA LEU A 504 -12.42 36.57 22.79
C LEU A 504 -12.70 37.33 21.48
N TYR A 505 -11.78 37.33 20.55
CA TYR A 505 -11.92 37.91 19.22
C TYR A 505 -13.02 37.19 18.40
N GLU A 506 -13.03 35.86 18.42
CA GLU A 506 -14.07 35.07 17.75
C GLU A 506 -15.44 35.26 18.42
N LEU A 507 -15.51 35.41 19.74
CA LEU A 507 -16.75 35.73 20.46
C LEU A 507 -17.32 37.12 20.07
N VAL A 508 -16.45 38.12 19.97
CA VAL A 508 -16.85 39.49 19.54
C VAL A 508 -17.29 39.48 18.09
N LYS A 509 -16.63 38.70 17.24
CA LYS A 509 -17.02 38.50 15.85
C LYS A 509 -18.37 37.80 15.73
N LEU A 510 -18.63 36.80 16.58
CA LEU A 510 -19.92 36.11 16.66
C LEU A 510 -21.05 37.02 17.13
N ILE A 511 -20.81 37.87 18.16
CA ILE A 511 -21.74 38.86 18.64
C ILE A 511 -22.04 39.92 17.57
N ARG A 512 -21.00 40.36 16.84
CA ARG A 512 -21.16 41.31 15.72
C ARG A 512 -22.00 40.68 14.61
N TYR A 513 -21.67 39.45 14.21
CA TYR A 513 -22.37 38.74 13.15
C TYR A 513 -23.83 38.47 13.51
N ASN A 514 -24.11 38.12 14.77
CA ASN A 514 -25.49 37.98 15.30
C ASN A 514 -26.27 39.30 15.25
N LEU A 515 -25.64 40.41 15.58
CA LEU A 515 -26.26 41.74 15.51
C LEU A 515 -26.51 42.20 14.06
N GLU A 516 -25.58 41.93 13.15
CA GLU A 516 -25.72 42.21 11.72
C GLU A 516 -26.82 41.32 11.07
N LEU A 517 -26.91 40.03 11.45
CA LEU A 517 -27.97 39.14 11.00
C LEU A 517 -29.34 39.50 11.54
N THR A 518 -29.40 40.06 12.76
CA THR A 518 -30.68 40.52 13.38
C THR A 518 -31.17 41.87 12.84
N GLU A 519 -30.31 42.65 12.15
CA GLU A 519 -30.70 43.90 11.47
C GLU A 519 -31.22 43.65 10.03
N SER A 520 -31.02 42.48 9.47
CA SER A 520 -31.42 42.12 8.10
C SER A 520 -32.80 41.49 8.05
N LEU A 521 -33.67 42.00 7.15
CA LEU A 521 -35.01 41.47 6.89
C LEU A 521 -35.05 40.08 6.25
N ALA A 522 -33.92 39.59 5.71
CA ALA A 522 -33.74 38.26 5.18
C ALA A 522 -32.24 37.90 5.21
N VAL A 523 -31.93 36.70 5.65
CA VAL A 523 -30.57 36.15 5.74
C VAL A 523 -30.47 35.02 4.75
N THR A 524 -29.38 34.93 4.01
CA THR A 524 -29.14 33.83 3.08
C THR A 524 -28.74 32.56 3.83
N LEU A 525 -29.05 31.38 3.28
CA LEU A 525 -28.66 30.10 3.85
C LEU A 525 -27.12 29.98 4.02
N ALA A 526 -26.36 30.67 3.16
CA ALA A 526 -24.92 30.73 3.23
C ALA A 526 -24.41 31.49 4.46
N GLU A 527 -25.06 32.63 4.79
CA GLU A 527 -24.73 33.45 5.95
C GLU A 527 -25.09 32.71 7.25
N GLU A 528 -26.21 31.99 7.25
CA GLU A 528 -26.66 31.20 8.41
C GLU A 528 -25.75 30.00 8.65
N LEU A 529 -25.27 29.32 7.58
CA LEU A 529 -24.28 28.27 7.64
C LEU A 529 -22.89 28.75 8.13
N ASP A 530 -22.49 29.95 7.76
CA ASP A 530 -21.24 30.55 8.19
C ASP A 530 -21.27 30.96 9.66
N PHE A 531 -22.44 31.46 10.12
CA PHE A 531 -22.71 31.70 11.53
C PHE A 531 -22.61 30.40 12.35
N VAL A 532 -23.29 29.34 11.91
CA VAL A 532 -23.26 28.02 12.57
C VAL A 532 -21.83 27.43 12.61
N LYS A 533 -21.05 27.54 11.54
CA LYS A 533 -19.67 27.13 11.52
C LYS A 533 -18.78 27.88 12.51
N THR A 534 -18.98 29.19 12.60
CA THR A 534 -18.23 30.04 13.54
C THR A 534 -18.63 29.73 14.99
N TYR A 535 -19.92 29.40 15.23
CA TYR A 535 -20.40 28.95 16.53
C TYR A 535 -19.83 27.60 16.96
N ILE A 536 -19.82 26.63 16.05
CA ILE A 536 -19.23 25.28 16.30
C ILE A 536 -17.73 25.38 16.58
N GLY A 537 -17.01 26.20 15.83
CA GLY A 537 -15.57 26.41 16.04
C GLY A 537 -15.19 27.11 17.35
N LEU A 538 -16.19 27.67 18.10
CA LEU A 538 -16.00 28.24 19.43
C LEU A 538 -16.28 27.23 20.57
N GLU A 539 -16.99 26.15 20.29
CA GLU A 539 -17.27 25.08 21.26
C GLU A 539 -16.22 23.94 21.22
N GLU A 540 -15.43 23.81 20.11
CA GLU A 540 -14.24 22.95 20.05
C GLU A 540 -13.03 23.68 20.66
#